data_7dff3c112d2a60ae6826891e28421c0f
#
_entry.id   7dff3c112d2a60ae6826891e28421c0f
#
_cell.length_a   1.000
_cell.length_b   1.000
_cell.length_c   1.000
_cell.angle_alpha   90.00
_cell.angle_beta   90.00
_cell.angle_gamma   90.00
#
_symmetry.space_group_name_H-M   'P 1'
#
loop_
_entity.id
_entity.type
_entity.pdbx_description
1 polymer ?
#
loop_
_entity_poly.entity_id
_entity_poly.type
_entity_poly.pdbx_seq_one_letter_code
_entity_poly.pdbx_strand_id
1 'polypeptide(L)'
;MYLLNNLALDLDAIFTQINLIYVLTACALAMSMGVFLAKKQARTFNEQGYAGADTATKGSENLPNVNFFEYGDMRFLHLGTPAVQGSMQISKPFDIHLEYVQRMMGWLLFADLNQVSHLQAMQMGLGAASLTKFCHMHLGMQTTAVELNPQVVAMCRLRFNLPQDNAKLQVIVGDAAEIAGQEKWRGKIDALQVDLSDQDAICPVLDSEAFYADCRQLLTANGCMTVNLFGRKANIDRSVQKIANAFGKDTLWSFKRTKAGNTILLAFRAPRTWDKNALLSQAQAIQVRWPLPAAKWLKVLAPVH
;
A
#
# COMPACT_ATOMS: atom_id res chain seq x y z
N MET A 1 -46.19 34.41 7.12
CA MET A 1 -45.26 34.01 6.04
C MET A 1 -43.84 33.71 6.51
N TYR A 2 -43.29 34.42 7.51
CA TYR A 2 -41.94 34.19 8.06
C TYR A 2 -41.78 32.89 8.87
N LEU A 3 -42.85 32.39 9.53
CA LEU A 3 -42.82 31.16 10.37
C LEU A 3 -42.82 29.87 9.52
N LEU A 4 -43.37 29.89 8.29
CA LEU A 4 -43.43 28.72 7.45
C LEU A 4 -42.07 28.43 6.74
N ASN A 5 -41.29 29.46 6.46
CA ASN A 5 -39.94 29.30 5.83
C ASN A 5 -38.92 28.74 6.82
N ASN A 6 -39.00 29.03 8.11
CA ASN A 6 -38.08 28.44 9.10
C ASN A 6 -38.39 26.99 9.41
N LEU A 7 -39.67 26.55 9.31
CA LEU A 7 -40.03 25.15 9.48
C LEU A 7 -39.57 24.26 8.30
N ALA A 8 -39.57 24.79 7.07
CA ALA A 8 -39.14 24.08 5.88
C ALA A 8 -37.60 23.86 5.87
N LEU A 9 -36.84 24.86 6.36
CA LEU A 9 -35.36 24.73 6.49
C LEU A 9 -34.94 23.71 7.56
N ASP A 10 -35.71 23.58 8.64
CA ASP A 10 -35.46 22.58 9.68
C ASP A 10 -35.80 21.15 9.24
N LEU A 11 -36.82 20.98 8.42
CA LEU A 11 -37.22 19.67 7.90
C LEU A 11 -36.17 19.11 6.91
N ASP A 12 -35.59 19.92 6.06
CA ASP A 12 -34.53 19.49 5.14
C ASP A 12 -33.23 19.10 5.89
N ALA A 13 -32.89 19.83 6.95
CA ALA A 13 -31.78 19.48 7.84
C ALA A 13 -32.02 18.15 8.56
N ILE A 14 -33.22 17.91 9.05
CA ILE A 14 -33.64 16.68 9.72
C ILE A 14 -33.65 15.51 8.73
N PHE A 15 -34.17 15.69 7.51
CA PHE A 15 -34.16 14.67 6.47
C PHE A 15 -32.71 14.33 6.02
N THR A 16 -31.83 15.29 5.95
CA THR A 16 -30.40 15.07 5.63
C THR A 16 -29.69 14.31 6.74
N GLN A 17 -29.95 14.63 8.00
CA GLN A 17 -29.39 13.89 9.15
C GLN A 17 -29.96 12.46 9.25
N ILE A 18 -31.25 12.25 9.02
CA ILE A 18 -31.88 10.93 9.02
C ILE A 18 -31.31 10.07 7.89
N ASN A 19 -31.16 10.61 6.68
CA ASN A 19 -30.50 9.90 5.58
C ASN A 19 -29.04 9.55 5.87
N LEU A 20 -28.29 10.44 6.51
CA LEU A 20 -26.90 10.17 6.92
C LEU A 20 -26.81 9.05 7.96
N ILE A 21 -27.74 9.02 8.93
CA ILE A 21 -27.82 7.95 9.95
C ILE A 21 -28.22 6.62 9.29
N TYR A 22 -29.17 6.62 8.35
CA TYR A 22 -29.55 5.42 7.59
C TYR A 22 -28.41 4.89 6.74
N VAL A 23 -27.65 5.74 6.06
CA VAL A 23 -26.46 5.34 5.29
C VAL A 23 -25.37 4.80 6.20
N LEU A 24 -25.10 5.44 7.35
CA LEU A 24 -24.10 4.98 8.31
C LEU A 24 -24.48 3.66 8.97
N THR A 25 -25.78 3.47 9.32
CA THR A 25 -26.26 2.19 9.88
C THR A 25 -26.33 1.09 8.84
N ALA A 26 -26.70 1.39 7.59
CA ALA A 26 -26.62 0.44 6.48
C ALA A 26 -25.19 0.01 6.17
N CYS A 27 -24.22 0.93 6.19
CA CYS A 27 -22.80 0.61 6.05
C CYS A 27 -22.27 -0.22 7.22
N ALA A 28 -22.68 0.09 8.47
CA ALA A 28 -22.29 -0.70 9.64
C ALA A 28 -22.91 -2.10 9.63
N LEU A 29 -24.17 -2.24 9.22
CA LEU A 29 -24.86 -3.52 9.03
C LEU A 29 -24.26 -4.33 7.87
N ALA A 30 -23.90 -3.69 6.75
CA ALA A 30 -23.21 -4.33 5.63
C ALA A 30 -21.81 -4.82 6.03
N MET A 31 -21.06 -4.04 6.82
CA MET A 31 -19.77 -4.47 7.38
C MET A 31 -19.93 -5.63 8.36
N SER A 32 -20.92 -5.60 9.27
CA SER A 32 -21.16 -6.67 10.24
C SER A 32 -21.68 -7.94 9.56
N MET A 33 -22.52 -7.82 8.54
CA MET A 33 -23.03 -8.94 7.74
C MET A 33 -21.93 -9.51 6.83
N GLY A 34 -21.06 -8.67 6.28
CA GLY A 34 -19.85 -9.09 5.53
C GLY A 34 -18.89 -9.91 6.40
N VAL A 35 -18.63 -9.48 7.63
CA VAL A 35 -17.83 -10.22 8.62
C VAL A 35 -18.50 -11.53 9.03
N PHE A 36 -19.83 -11.57 9.18
CA PHE A 36 -20.58 -12.79 9.52
C PHE A 36 -20.59 -13.80 8.38
N LEU A 37 -20.79 -13.36 7.13
CA LEU A 37 -20.74 -14.19 5.93
C LEU A 37 -19.31 -14.70 5.65
N ALA A 38 -18.28 -13.87 5.87
CA ALA A 38 -16.87 -14.28 5.75
C ALA A 38 -16.53 -15.38 6.78
N LYS A 39 -17.00 -15.27 8.03
CA LYS A 39 -16.84 -16.32 9.05
C LYS A 39 -17.55 -17.63 8.68
N LYS A 40 -18.71 -17.55 8.03
CA LYS A 40 -19.46 -18.74 7.59
C LYS A 40 -18.80 -19.42 6.40
N GLN A 41 -18.30 -18.64 5.43
CA GLN A 41 -17.60 -19.16 4.25
C GLN A 41 -16.19 -19.70 4.56
N ALA A 42 -15.47 -19.09 5.50
CA ALA A 42 -14.19 -19.60 5.96
C ALA A 42 -14.32 -20.99 6.65
N ARG A 43 -15.45 -21.26 7.33
CA ARG A 43 -15.74 -22.60 7.87
C ARG A 43 -15.96 -23.65 6.79
N THR A 44 -16.71 -23.33 5.72
CA THR A 44 -16.94 -24.26 4.59
C THR A 44 -15.69 -24.52 3.77
N PHE A 45 -14.74 -23.56 3.71
CA PHE A 45 -13.49 -23.70 2.94
C PHE A 45 -12.45 -24.58 3.66
N ASN A 46 -12.45 -24.58 5.00
CA ASN A 46 -11.57 -25.45 5.80
C ASN A 46 -11.97 -26.94 5.73
N GLU A 47 -13.18 -27.25 5.28
CA GLU A 47 -13.68 -28.62 5.13
C GLU A 47 -13.40 -29.23 3.74
N GLN A 48 -12.97 -28.42 2.75
CA GLN A 48 -12.54 -28.88 1.44
C GLN A 48 -11.01 -28.85 1.34
N GLY A 49 -10.36 -29.86 1.94
CA GLY A 49 -8.91 -29.98 2.00
C GLY A 49 -8.21 -29.89 0.65
N TYR A 50 -7.24 -29.00 0.54
CA TYR A 50 -6.27 -28.96 -0.54
C TYR A 50 -5.17 -30.00 -0.24
N ALA A 51 -5.26 -31.17 -0.88
CA ALA A 51 -4.13 -32.09 -1.01
C ALA A 51 -3.26 -31.67 -2.20
N GLY A 52 -2.02 -31.26 -1.93
CA GLY A 52 -1.06 -31.08 -3.02
C GLY A 52 0.11 -30.18 -2.70
N ALA A 53 1.26 -30.82 -2.60
CA ALA A 53 2.64 -30.37 -2.68
C ALA A 53 3.37 -30.12 -1.34
N ASP A 54 3.91 -31.21 -0.81
CA ASP A 54 5.06 -31.25 0.09
C ASP A 54 6.31 -30.74 -0.64
N THR A 55 6.73 -29.53 -0.29
CA THR A 55 8.13 -29.09 -0.28
C THR A 55 8.30 -28.16 0.93
N ALA A 56 8.42 -28.74 2.10
CA ALA A 56 8.67 -28.02 3.35
C ALA A 56 10.11 -27.51 3.36
N THR A 57 10.30 -26.21 3.15
CA THR A 57 11.47 -25.47 3.59
C THR A 57 11.32 -25.16 5.08
N LYS A 58 12.35 -25.44 5.86
CA LYS A 58 12.43 -25.12 7.30
C LYS A 58 12.15 -23.64 7.50
N GLY A 59 11.02 -23.30 8.14
CA GLY A 59 10.60 -21.92 8.45
C GLY A 59 9.12 -21.63 8.25
N SER A 60 8.34 -22.51 7.59
CA SER A 60 6.93 -22.26 7.25
C SER A 60 5.91 -22.62 8.35
N GLU A 61 6.32 -23.17 9.48
CA GLU A 61 5.40 -23.74 10.47
C GLU A 61 4.57 -22.73 11.27
N ASN A 62 4.86 -21.41 11.16
CA ASN A 62 4.16 -20.35 11.92
C ASN A 62 3.59 -19.20 11.07
N LEU A 63 3.56 -19.34 9.74
CA LEU A 63 3.00 -18.26 8.89
C LEU A 63 1.47 -18.33 8.87
N PRO A 64 0.77 -17.17 8.90
CA PRO A 64 -0.69 -17.15 8.92
C PRO A 64 -1.28 -17.68 7.62
N ASN A 65 -2.43 -18.37 7.72
CA ASN A 65 -3.19 -18.83 6.57
C ASN A 65 -3.67 -17.67 5.71
N VAL A 66 -3.58 -17.83 4.41
CA VAL A 66 -3.99 -16.81 3.44
C VAL A 66 -5.36 -17.14 2.88
N ASN A 67 -6.29 -16.20 2.96
CA ASN A 67 -7.61 -16.30 2.39
C ASN A 67 -8.02 -15.00 1.70
N PHE A 68 -9.09 -15.06 0.90
CA PHE A 68 -9.65 -13.88 0.25
C PHE A 68 -11.18 -13.87 0.38
N PHE A 69 -11.73 -12.68 0.21
CA PHE A 69 -13.17 -12.44 0.19
C PHE A 69 -13.51 -11.50 -0.96
N GLU A 70 -14.67 -11.72 -1.59
CA GLU A 70 -15.19 -10.86 -2.66
C GLU A 70 -16.49 -10.20 -2.22
N TYR A 71 -16.60 -8.91 -2.53
CA TYR A 71 -17.84 -8.16 -2.36
C TYR A 71 -18.00 -7.17 -3.53
N GLY A 72 -19.05 -7.36 -4.31
CA GLY A 72 -19.25 -6.60 -5.56
C GLY A 72 -18.05 -6.77 -6.51
N ASP A 73 -17.52 -5.68 -6.98
CA ASP A 73 -16.35 -5.63 -7.87
C ASP A 73 -15.00 -5.60 -7.10
N MET A 74 -15.00 -5.97 -5.82
CA MET A 74 -13.82 -5.91 -4.98
C MET A 74 -13.41 -7.27 -4.44
N ARG A 75 -12.11 -7.56 -4.44
CA ARG A 75 -11.48 -8.72 -3.81
C ARG A 75 -10.51 -8.26 -2.75
N PHE A 76 -10.58 -8.86 -1.56
CA PHE A 76 -9.81 -8.51 -0.38
C PHE A 76 -8.95 -9.69 0.05
N LEU A 77 -7.69 -9.42 0.39
CA LEU A 77 -6.74 -10.40 0.94
C LEU A 77 -6.72 -10.31 2.46
N HIS A 78 -6.68 -11.47 3.12
CA HIS A 78 -6.59 -11.61 4.58
C HIS A 78 -5.52 -12.62 4.98
N LEU A 79 -4.92 -12.43 6.16
CA LEU A 79 -3.93 -13.33 6.76
C LEU A 79 -4.48 -13.98 8.04
N GLY A 80 -5.54 -14.78 7.90
CA GLY A 80 -6.17 -15.49 9.03
C GLY A 80 -6.96 -14.64 10.00
N THR A 81 -6.94 -13.31 9.86
CA THR A 81 -7.71 -12.34 10.67
C THR A 81 -8.68 -11.56 9.79
N PRO A 82 -9.67 -10.83 10.38
CA PRO A 82 -10.53 -9.92 9.62
C PRO A 82 -9.81 -8.71 9.02
N ALA A 83 -8.57 -8.44 9.41
CA ALA A 83 -7.80 -7.31 8.89
C ALA A 83 -7.53 -7.48 7.39
N VAL A 84 -7.78 -6.42 6.61
CA VAL A 84 -7.53 -6.40 5.17
C VAL A 84 -6.06 -6.10 4.92
N GLN A 85 -5.36 -7.04 4.29
CA GLN A 85 -3.95 -6.92 3.91
C GLN A 85 -3.76 -6.30 2.53
N GLY A 86 -4.81 -6.23 1.74
CA GLY A 86 -4.80 -5.58 0.44
C GLY A 86 -6.10 -5.81 -0.30
N SER A 87 -6.32 -5.08 -1.38
CA SER A 87 -7.51 -5.21 -2.20
C SER A 87 -7.20 -5.03 -3.68
N MET A 88 -8.09 -5.57 -4.51
CA MET A 88 -8.05 -5.44 -5.96
C MET A 88 -9.47 -5.19 -6.47
N GLN A 89 -9.64 -4.24 -7.37
CA GLN A 89 -10.85 -4.11 -8.16
C GLN A 89 -10.82 -5.16 -9.28
N ILE A 90 -11.84 -6.02 -9.36
CA ILE A 90 -11.85 -7.17 -10.27
C ILE A 90 -11.88 -6.72 -11.73
N SER A 91 -12.69 -5.69 -12.03
CA SER A 91 -12.79 -5.10 -13.37
C SER A 91 -11.55 -4.29 -13.80
N LYS A 92 -10.69 -3.87 -12.82
CA LYS A 92 -9.48 -3.08 -13.05
C LYS A 92 -8.30 -3.64 -12.23
N PRO A 93 -7.84 -4.86 -12.52
CA PRO A 93 -6.96 -5.62 -11.63
C PRO A 93 -5.56 -5.02 -11.45
N PHE A 94 -5.16 -4.10 -12.31
CA PHE A 94 -3.85 -3.46 -12.28
C PHE A 94 -3.88 -2.04 -11.68
N ASP A 95 -5.09 -1.48 -11.47
CA ASP A 95 -5.24 -0.18 -10.84
C ASP A 95 -5.09 -0.26 -9.32
N ILE A 96 -4.58 0.80 -8.71
CA ILE A 96 -4.47 0.89 -7.25
C ILE A 96 -5.77 1.48 -6.68
N HIS A 97 -6.47 0.69 -5.86
CA HIS A 97 -7.74 1.12 -5.27
C HIS A 97 -7.57 1.86 -3.92
N LEU A 98 -6.73 1.31 -3.02
CA LEU A 98 -6.56 1.86 -1.67
C LEU A 98 -5.78 3.18 -1.68
N GLU A 99 -6.31 4.20 -0.99
CA GLU A 99 -5.75 5.55 -0.95
C GLU A 99 -4.29 5.57 -0.48
N TYR A 100 -3.95 4.80 0.57
CA TYR A 100 -2.59 4.78 1.08
C TYR A 100 -1.61 4.17 0.06
N VAL A 101 -2.02 3.11 -0.64
CA VAL A 101 -1.21 2.48 -1.69
C VAL A 101 -1.01 3.42 -2.87
N GLN A 102 -2.06 4.20 -3.26
CA GLN A 102 -1.90 5.26 -4.25
C GLN A 102 -0.85 6.29 -3.81
N ARG A 103 -0.87 6.70 -2.52
CA ARG A 103 0.12 7.64 -1.97
C ARG A 103 1.53 7.08 -1.92
N MET A 104 1.71 5.75 -1.82
CA MET A 104 3.02 5.10 -1.95
C MET A 104 3.63 5.27 -3.34
N MET A 105 2.84 5.66 -4.35
CA MET A 105 3.33 6.08 -5.66
C MET A 105 3.76 7.56 -5.71
N GLY A 106 3.76 8.26 -4.58
CA GLY A 106 4.10 9.70 -4.47
C GLY A 106 5.51 10.05 -4.95
N TRP A 107 6.44 9.09 -4.99
CA TRP A 107 7.77 9.25 -5.55
C TRP A 107 7.76 9.69 -7.04
N LEU A 108 6.70 9.36 -7.78
CA LEU A 108 6.51 9.79 -9.18
C LEU A 108 6.49 11.32 -9.34
N LEU A 109 6.11 12.06 -8.29
CA LEU A 109 6.15 13.53 -8.30
C LEU A 109 7.57 14.10 -8.50
N PHE A 110 8.60 13.29 -8.25
CA PHE A 110 10.00 13.68 -8.26
C PHE A 110 10.83 12.90 -9.31
N ALA A 111 10.17 12.07 -10.11
CA ALA A 111 10.81 11.25 -11.14
C ALA A 111 10.67 11.85 -12.53
N ASP A 112 11.61 11.55 -13.44
CA ASP A 112 11.38 11.82 -14.86
C ASP A 112 10.38 10.81 -15.43
N LEU A 113 9.14 11.26 -15.71
CA LEU A 113 8.06 10.40 -16.19
C LEU A 113 8.33 9.76 -17.55
N ASN A 114 9.25 10.30 -18.34
CA ASN A 114 9.62 9.74 -19.64
C ASN A 114 10.64 8.59 -19.49
N GLN A 115 11.31 8.51 -18.35
CA GLN A 115 12.30 7.47 -18.06
C GLN A 115 11.78 6.39 -17.10
N VAL A 116 10.54 6.50 -16.59
CA VAL A 116 10.01 5.61 -15.54
C VAL A 116 10.09 4.13 -15.93
N SER A 117 9.87 3.77 -17.20
CA SER A 117 9.94 2.38 -17.68
C SER A 117 11.35 1.78 -17.66
N HIS A 118 12.39 2.60 -17.50
CA HIS A 118 13.79 2.16 -17.37
C HIS A 118 14.24 2.05 -15.90
N LEU A 119 13.42 2.51 -14.96
CA LEU A 119 13.71 2.47 -13.53
C LEU A 119 13.43 1.09 -12.93
N GLN A 120 14.06 0.82 -11.79
CA GLN A 120 13.88 -0.40 -11.01
C GLN A 120 13.05 -0.13 -9.76
N ALA A 121 11.95 -0.88 -9.61
CA ALA A 121 11.12 -0.88 -8.41
C ALA A 121 11.38 -2.13 -7.58
N MET A 122 11.40 -1.97 -6.24
CA MET A 122 11.38 -3.09 -5.31
C MET A 122 10.26 -2.86 -4.28
N GLN A 123 9.41 -3.87 -4.08
CA GLN A 123 8.42 -3.89 -3.02
C GLN A 123 8.86 -4.87 -1.94
N MET A 124 8.81 -4.42 -0.69
CA MET A 124 8.95 -5.24 0.52
C MET A 124 7.57 -5.37 1.16
N GLY A 125 7.04 -6.60 1.14
CA GLY A 125 5.64 -6.90 1.38
C GLY A 125 4.80 -6.87 0.09
N LEU A 126 4.17 -7.99 -0.24
CA LEU A 126 3.40 -8.13 -1.49
C LEU A 126 1.94 -7.70 -1.32
N GLY A 127 1.32 -8.03 -0.17
CA GLY A 127 -0.12 -7.84 0.02
C GLY A 127 -0.94 -8.41 -1.14
N ALA A 128 -1.90 -7.66 -1.68
CA ALA A 128 -2.66 -8.02 -2.88
C ALA A 128 -1.90 -7.73 -4.20
N ALA A 129 -0.59 -7.56 -4.15
CA ALA A 129 0.31 -7.25 -5.25
C ALA A 129 -0.02 -5.93 -5.99
N SER A 130 -0.72 -4.99 -5.35
CA SER A 130 -1.18 -3.77 -6.03
C SER A 130 -0.03 -2.90 -6.53
N LEU A 131 0.99 -2.63 -5.69
CA LEU A 131 2.18 -1.87 -6.08
C LEU A 131 2.99 -2.59 -7.16
N THR A 132 3.24 -3.89 -6.96
CA THR A 132 3.99 -4.73 -7.90
C THR A 132 3.37 -4.72 -9.29
N LYS A 133 2.07 -4.98 -9.36
CA LYS A 133 1.32 -4.97 -10.61
C LYS A 133 1.33 -3.60 -11.27
N PHE A 134 1.13 -2.54 -10.49
CA PHE A 134 1.13 -1.19 -11.03
C PHE A 134 2.48 -0.80 -11.62
N CYS A 135 3.58 -1.03 -10.88
CA CYS A 135 4.93 -0.76 -11.36
C CYS A 135 5.26 -1.56 -12.62
N HIS A 136 4.88 -2.84 -12.66
CA HIS A 136 5.14 -3.70 -13.81
C HIS A 136 4.26 -3.38 -15.02
N MET A 137 2.92 -3.30 -14.82
CA MET A 137 1.95 -3.24 -15.92
C MET A 137 1.71 -1.81 -16.43
N HIS A 138 1.55 -0.84 -15.52
CA HIS A 138 1.29 0.56 -15.92
C HIS A 138 2.56 1.34 -16.17
N LEU A 139 3.60 1.15 -15.35
CA LEU A 139 4.85 1.91 -15.48
C LEU A 139 5.89 1.22 -16.38
N GLY A 140 5.73 -0.09 -16.67
CA GLY A 140 6.67 -0.87 -17.48
C GLY A 140 8.04 -1.07 -16.83
N MET A 141 8.16 -0.86 -15.52
CA MET A 141 9.40 -0.92 -14.74
C MET A 141 9.92 -2.36 -14.61
N GLN A 142 11.24 -2.49 -14.44
CA GLN A 142 11.79 -3.69 -13.86
C GLN A 142 11.38 -3.74 -12.38
N THR A 143 10.65 -4.80 -11.99
CA THR A 143 9.96 -4.86 -10.71
C THR A 143 10.36 -6.12 -9.95
N THR A 144 10.81 -5.97 -8.71
CA THR A 144 11.07 -7.07 -7.78
C THR A 144 10.15 -6.92 -6.57
N ALA A 145 9.45 -7.99 -6.21
CA ALA A 145 8.70 -8.05 -4.95
C ALA A 145 9.34 -9.05 -4.00
N VAL A 146 9.36 -8.72 -2.70
CA VAL A 146 9.84 -9.60 -1.62
C VAL A 146 8.66 -9.89 -0.72
N GLU A 147 8.37 -11.17 -0.51
CA GLU A 147 7.25 -11.62 0.32
C GLU A 147 7.71 -12.78 1.20
N LEU A 148 7.41 -12.68 2.50
CA LEU A 148 7.80 -13.70 3.48
C LEU A 148 6.95 -14.98 3.33
N ASN A 149 5.65 -14.82 3.06
CA ASN A 149 4.69 -15.92 3.04
C ASN A 149 4.47 -16.44 1.61
N PRO A 150 4.96 -17.66 1.26
CA PRO A 150 4.77 -18.23 -0.08
C PRO A 150 3.28 -18.43 -0.45
N GLN A 151 2.39 -18.59 0.54
CA GLN A 151 0.95 -18.69 0.30
C GLN A 151 0.36 -17.36 -0.22
N VAL A 152 0.89 -16.21 0.22
CA VAL A 152 0.51 -14.89 -0.32
C VAL A 152 0.86 -14.82 -1.80
N VAL A 153 2.08 -15.25 -2.17
CA VAL A 153 2.51 -15.27 -3.57
C VAL A 153 1.61 -16.17 -4.42
N ALA A 154 1.34 -17.39 -3.94
CA ALA A 154 0.46 -18.34 -4.63
C ALA A 154 -0.98 -17.78 -4.79
N MET A 155 -1.52 -17.17 -3.73
CA MET A 155 -2.83 -16.52 -3.75
C MET A 155 -2.87 -15.35 -4.75
N CYS A 156 -1.82 -14.52 -4.78
CA CYS A 156 -1.73 -13.40 -5.71
C CYS A 156 -1.67 -13.85 -7.17
N ARG A 157 -0.94 -14.93 -7.46
CA ARG A 157 -0.91 -15.55 -8.80
C ARG A 157 -2.28 -16.09 -9.20
N LEU A 158 -2.94 -16.78 -8.27
CA LEU A 158 -4.20 -17.49 -8.56
C LEU A 158 -5.41 -16.55 -8.62
N ARG A 159 -5.47 -15.53 -7.74
CA ARG A 159 -6.68 -14.74 -7.51
C ARG A 159 -6.53 -13.24 -7.71
N PHE A 160 -5.32 -12.67 -7.61
CA PHE A 160 -5.11 -11.23 -7.69
C PHE A 160 -4.40 -10.78 -8.97
N ASN A 161 -4.43 -11.58 -10.02
CA ASN A 161 -3.89 -11.25 -11.34
C ASN A 161 -2.40 -10.84 -11.32
N LEU A 162 -1.61 -11.36 -10.36
CA LEU A 162 -0.16 -11.18 -10.37
C LEU A 162 0.43 -11.96 -11.53
N PRO A 163 1.10 -11.32 -12.52
CA PRO A 163 1.70 -12.01 -13.65
C PRO A 163 2.81 -12.97 -13.20
N GLN A 164 3.09 -14.01 -13.98
CA GLN A 164 4.23 -14.90 -13.76
C GLN A 164 5.54 -14.12 -13.88
N ASP A 165 6.60 -14.62 -13.23
CA ASP A 165 7.93 -14.05 -13.36
C ASP A 165 8.38 -14.04 -14.81
N ASN A 166 9.06 -12.98 -15.20
CA ASN A 166 9.57 -12.77 -16.54
C ASN A 166 10.82 -11.86 -16.49
N ALA A 167 11.32 -11.44 -17.64
CA ALA A 167 12.52 -10.60 -17.70
C ALA A 167 12.43 -9.28 -16.91
N LYS A 168 11.20 -8.78 -16.65
CA LYS A 168 10.95 -7.51 -15.93
C LYS A 168 10.21 -7.68 -14.61
N LEU A 169 9.80 -8.89 -14.22
CA LEU A 169 9.11 -9.15 -12.96
C LEU A 169 9.72 -10.34 -12.26
N GLN A 170 10.09 -10.16 -10.99
CA GLN A 170 10.55 -11.24 -10.12
C GLN A 170 9.86 -11.14 -8.75
N VAL A 171 9.39 -12.27 -8.23
CA VAL A 171 8.89 -12.38 -6.86
C VAL A 171 9.82 -13.29 -6.07
N ILE A 172 10.41 -12.75 -5.01
CA ILE A 172 11.34 -13.45 -4.11
C ILE A 172 10.57 -13.82 -2.85
N VAL A 173 10.48 -15.11 -2.54
CA VAL A 173 10.02 -15.57 -1.22
C VAL A 173 11.19 -15.49 -0.25
N GLY A 174 11.09 -14.62 0.78
CA GLY A 174 12.17 -14.41 1.74
C GLY A 174 11.91 -13.26 2.69
N ASP A 175 12.79 -13.12 3.67
CA ASP A 175 12.75 -12.04 4.64
C ASP A 175 13.26 -10.73 4.03
N ALA A 176 12.46 -9.66 4.19
CA ALA A 176 12.79 -8.34 3.66
C ALA A 176 14.07 -7.75 4.30
N ALA A 177 14.35 -8.05 5.58
CA ALA A 177 15.58 -7.60 6.23
C ALA A 177 16.82 -8.29 5.65
N GLU A 178 16.74 -9.59 5.39
CA GLU A 178 17.82 -10.34 4.74
C GLU A 178 18.10 -9.82 3.32
N ILE A 179 17.03 -9.55 2.56
CA ILE A 179 17.14 -9.02 1.19
C ILE A 179 17.71 -7.60 1.20
N ALA A 180 17.31 -6.75 2.16
CA ALA A 180 17.84 -5.39 2.30
C ALA A 180 19.34 -5.35 2.56
N GLY A 181 19.87 -6.33 3.30
CA GLY A 181 21.30 -6.46 3.59
C GLY A 181 22.17 -6.97 2.43
N GLN A 182 21.56 -7.47 1.33
CA GLN A 182 22.33 -8.11 0.25
C GLN A 182 23.05 -7.11 -0.64
N GLU A 183 24.36 -7.30 -0.78
CA GLU A 183 25.25 -6.47 -1.61
C GLU A 183 24.79 -6.34 -3.08
N LYS A 184 24.23 -7.40 -3.65
CA LYS A 184 23.77 -7.42 -5.04
C LYS A 184 22.73 -6.36 -5.39
N TRP A 185 21.99 -5.82 -4.39
CA TRP A 185 20.95 -4.81 -4.59
C TRP A 185 21.41 -3.39 -4.33
N ARG A 186 22.61 -3.18 -3.77
CA ARG A 186 23.12 -1.84 -3.42
C ARG A 186 23.19 -0.92 -4.63
N GLY A 187 22.62 0.28 -4.46
CA GLY A 187 22.64 1.34 -5.48
C GLY A 187 21.84 1.03 -6.74
N LYS A 188 20.92 0.07 -6.73
CA LYS A 188 20.18 -0.36 -7.92
C LYS A 188 18.72 0.04 -7.95
N ILE A 189 18.11 0.36 -6.81
CA ILE A 189 16.67 0.57 -6.69
C ILE A 189 16.34 2.05 -6.78
N ASP A 190 15.47 2.41 -7.71
CA ASP A 190 14.99 3.79 -7.89
C ASP A 190 13.75 4.06 -7.05
N ALA A 191 12.83 3.08 -6.95
CA ALA A 191 11.64 3.16 -6.14
C ALA A 191 11.54 1.94 -5.21
N LEU A 192 11.90 2.14 -3.94
CA LEU A 192 11.72 1.14 -2.88
C LEU A 192 10.40 1.41 -2.15
N GLN A 193 9.53 0.40 -2.08
CA GLN A 193 8.22 0.52 -1.45
C GLN A 193 8.12 -0.48 -0.30
N VAL A 194 8.06 0.02 0.95
CA VAL A 194 8.06 -0.79 2.17
C VAL A 194 6.64 -0.77 2.77
N ASP A 195 5.95 -1.88 2.62
CA ASP A 195 4.58 -2.09 3.14
C ASP A 195 4.53 -3.43 3.89
N LEU A 196 5.24 -3.49 5.00
CA LEU A 196 5.40 -4.67 5.85
C LEU A 196 4.46 -4.58 7.04
N SER A 197 3.42 -5.40 7.05
CA SER A 197 2.44 -5.48 8.12
C SER A 197 2.36 -6.89 8.70
N ASP A 198 1.93 -7.00 9.96
CA ASP A 198 1.57 -8.28 10.56
C ASP A 198 0.16 -8.74 10.13
N GLN A 199 -0.30 -9.87 10.65
CA GLN A 199 -1.61 -10.42 10.36
C GLN A 199 -2.78 -9.51 10.78
N ASP A 200 -2.56 -8.57 11.70
CA ASP A 200 -3.55 -7.59 12.16
C ASP A 200 -3.42 -6.24 11.41
N ALA A 201 -2.64 -6.22 10.33
CA ALA A 201 -2.31 -5.06 9.50
C ALA A 201 -1.59 -3.94 10.27
N ILE A 202 -0.88 -4.27 11.36
CA ILE A 202 -0.03 -3.31 12.07
C ILE A 202 1.30 -3.20 11.33
N CYS A 203 1.72 -2.00 10.99
CA CYS A 203 2.97 -1.75 10.28
C CYS A 203 3.69 -0.48 10.77
N PRO A 204 5.02 -0.43 10.59
CA PRO A 204 5.88 -1.47 10.02
C PRO A 204 6.26 -2.53 11.06
N VAL A 205 6.44 -3.79 10.64
CA VAL A 205 6.98 -4.87 11.49
C VAL A 205 8.50 -4.81 11.58
N LEU A 206 9.18 -4.41 10.52
CA LEU A 206 10.62 -4.08 10.53
C LEU A 206 10.77 -2.58 10.74
N ASP A 207 11.09 -2.19 11.98
CA ASP A 207 11.17 -0.79 12.40
C ASP A 207 12.44 -0.53 13.22
N SER A 208 13.62 -0.61 12.56
CA SER A 208 14.91 -0.28 13.17
C SER A 208 15.72 0.67 12.31
N GLU A 209 16.60 1.47 12.92
CA GLU A 209 17.54 2.33 12.19
C GLU A 209 18.42 1.53 11.26
N ALA A 210 18.87 0.34 11.68
CA ALA A 210 19.69 -0.56 10.87
C ALA A 210 18.94 -1.00 9.60
N PHE A 211 17.68 -1.45 9.71
CA PHE A 211 16.88 -1.81 8.55
C PHE A 211 16.69 -0.64 7.59
N TYR A 212 16.41 0.58 8.09
CA TYR A 212 16.27 1.75 7.24
C TYR A 212 17.61 2.19 6.62
N ALA A 213 18.74 1.99 7.30
CA ALA A 213 20.06 2.21 6.73
C ALA A 213 20.35 1.24 5.57
N ASP A 214 20.00 -0.04 5.72
CA ASP A 214 20.10 -1.02 4.64
C ASP A 214 19.16 -0.65 3.48
N CYS A 215 17.91 -0.28 3.73
CA CYS A 215 16.99 0.23 2.71
C CYS A 215 17.60 1.42 1.93
N ARG A 216 18.25 2.36 2.64
CA ARG A 216 18.93 3.49 2.00
C ARG A 216 20.08 3.04 1.09
N GLN A 217 20.82 1.98 1.46
CA GLN A 217 21.91 1.45 0.63
C GLN A 217 21.43 0.83 -0.68
N LEU A 218 20.18 0.31 -0.73
CA LEU A 218 19.59 -0.23 -1.96
C LEU A 218 19.38 0.86 -3.02
N LEU A 219 19.15 2.12 -2.59
CA LEU A 219 18.71 3.18 -3.48
C LEU A 219 19.83 3.68 -4.39
N THR A 220 19.47 3.94 -5.65
CA THR A 220 20.29 4.77 -6.55
C THR A 220 20.45 6.18 -6.00
N ALA A 221 21.38 6.97 -6.54
CA ALA A 221 21.61 8.36 -6.12
C ALA A 221 20.31 9.21 -6.16
N ASN A 222 19.40 8.91 -7.08
CA ASN A 222 18.12 9.56 -7.25
C ASN A 222 16.93 8.78 -6.65
N GLY A 223 17.20 7.65 -6.01
CA GLY A 223 16.18 6.75 -5.50
C GLY A 223 15.40 7.30 -4.30
N CYS A 224 14.20 6.75 -4.15
CA CYS A 224 13.27 7.09 -3.08
C CYS A 224 12.72 5.82 -2.43
N MET A 225 12.72 5.77 -1.10
CA MET A 225 11.92 4.83 -0.33
C MET A 225 10.58 5.46 0.02
N THR A 226 9.48 4.74 -0.21
CA THR A 226 8.18 5.04 0.39
C THR A 226 7.86 3.98 1.43
N VAL A 227 7.37 4.40 2.60
CA VAL A 227 7.03 3.46 3.67
C VAL A 227 5.65 3.76 4.22
N ASN A 228 4.85 2.70 4.41
CA ASN A 228 3.56 2.78 5.07
C ASN A 228 3.75 2.67 6.59
N LEU A 229 3.30 3.70 7.32
CA LEU A 229 3.28 3.75 8.77
C LEU A 229 1.82 3.74 9.23
N PHE A 230 1.45 2.76 10.05
CA PHE A 230 0.09 2.61 10.58
C PHE A 230 0.13 2.38 12.08
N GLY A 231 -0.78 3.01 12.82
CA GLY A 231 -0.87 2.83 14.26
C GLY A 231 -1.08 4.12 15.02
N ARG A 232 -0.69 4.14 16.31
CA ARG A 232 -0.80 5.33 17.16
C ARG A 232 0.23 6.37 16.76
N LYS A 233 -0.14 7.66 16.86
CA LYS A 233 0.73 8.79 16.49
C LYS A 233 2.14 8.67 17.09
N ALA A 234 2.25 8.37 18.39
CA ALA A 234 3.55 8.23 19.07
C ALA A 234 4.46 7.12 18.49
N ASN A 235 3.87 6.07 17.92
CA ASN A 235 4.64 5.03 17.24
C ASN A 235 5.13 5.53 15.88
N ILE A 236 4.25 6.17 15.12
CA ILE A 236 4.59 6.79 13.83
C ILE A 236 5.71 7.81 14.01
N ASP A 237 5.63 8.69 15.00
CA ASP A 237 6.66 9.71 15.27
C ASP A 237 8.02 9.05 15.60
N ARG A 238 8.04 7.93 16.32
CA ARG A 238 9.28 7.15 16.58
C ARG A 238 9.85 6.52 15.31
N SER A 239 9.00 5.94 14.47
CA SER A 239 9.44 5.39 13.18
C SER A 239 10.00 6.47 12.26
N VAL A 240 9.34 7.65 12.19
CA VAL A 240 9.84 8.80 11.44
C VAL A 240 11.22 9.24 11.95
N GLN A 241 11.45 9.24 13.27
CA GLN A 241 12.76 9.59 13.82
C GLN A 241 13.85 8.59 13.43
N LYS A 242 13.56 7.27 13.46
CA LYS A 242 14.49 6.22 13.01
C LYS A 242 14.84 6.36 11.53
N ILE A 243 13.83 6.65 10.69
CA ILE A 243 14.05 6.90 9.27
C ILE A 243 14.88 8.18 9.06
N ALA A 244 14.61 9.24 9.85
CA ALA A 244 15.39 10.48 9.80
C ALA A 244 16.86 10.27 10.19
N ASN A 245 17.13 9.39 11.17
CA ASN A 245 18.50 9.04 11.57
C ASN A 245 19.24 8.29 10.44
N ALA A 246 18.55 7.42 9.71
CA ALA A 246 19.14 6.66 8.61
C ALA A 246 19.31 7.47 7.31
N PHE A 247 18.36 8.35 6.98
CA PHE A 247 18.31 9.06 5.71
C PHE A 247 18.77 10.51 5.77
N GLY A 248 18.61 11.20 6.91
CA GLY A 248 18.73 12.64 7.07
C GLY A 248 17.35 13.34 7.02
N LYS A 249 17.12 14.30 7.92
CA LYS A 249 15.80 14.97 8.02
C LYS A 249 15.41 15.73 6.75
N ASP A 250 16.37 16.36 6.11
CA ASP A 250 16.21 17.16 4.89
C ASP A 250 15.84 16.34 3.64
N THR A 251 15.88 15.01 3.76
CA THR A 251 15.50 14.09 2.67
C THR A 251 14.06 13.59 2.80
N LEU A 252 13.33 13.94 3.86
CA LEU A 252 12.06 13.34 4.19
C LEU A 252 10.86 14.21 3.80
N TRP A 253 9.85 13.54 3.25
CA TRP A 253 8.53 14.09 2.94
C TRP A 253 7.44 13.20 3.50
N SER A 254 6.35 13.78 3.98
CA SER A 254 5.25 13.02 4.56
C SER A 254 3.92 13.44 3.98
N PHE A 255 3.08 12.47 3.69
CA PHE A 255 1.66 12.70 3.50
C PHE A 255 0.95 12.87 4.85
N LYS A 256 -0.02 13.79 4.91
CA LYS A 256 -0.95 13.84 6.03
C LYS A 256 -1.64 12.49 6.18
N ARG A 257 -1.88 12.09 7.42
CA ARG A 257 -2.53 10.82 7.76
C ARG A 257 -3.85 10.64 6.98
N THR A 258 -4.08 9.44 6.44
CA THR A 258 -5.34 9.09 5.77
C THR A 258 -6.47 8.95 6.81
N LYS A 259 -7.73 8.94 6.34
CA LYS A 259 -8.87 8.64 7.22
C LYS A 259 -8.79 7.21 7.78
N ALA A 260 -8.22 6.27 7.03
CA ALA A 260 -8.00 4.90 7.48
C ALA A 260 -6.87 4.75 8.51
N GLY A 261 -6.02 5.78 8.70
CA GLY A 261 -4.99 5.79 9.73
C GLY A 261 -3.57 5.62 9.23
N ASN A 262 -3.33 5.48 7.93
CA ASN A 262 -2.01 5.35 7.33
C ASN A 262 -1.32 6.70 7.20
N THR A 263 -0.02 6.74 7.43
CA THR A 263 0.88 7.85 7.10
C THR A 263 1.94 7.33 6.15
N ILE A 264 2.03 7.91 4.96
CA ILE A 264 3.05 7.52 3.98
C ILE A 264 4.19 8.52 4.04
N LEU A 265 5.39 7.99 4.30
CA LEU A 265 6.63 8.76 4.31
C LEU A 265 7.43 8.46 3.03
N LEU A 266 8.00 9.50 2.44
CA LEU A 266 8.98 9.41 1.37
C LEU A 266 10.34 9.76 1.96
N ALA A 267 11.36 8.93 1.73
CA ALA A 267 12.74 9.16 2.12
C ALA A 267 13.64 9.06 0.89
N PHE A 268 14.23 10.16 0.49
CA PHE A 268 15.11 10.24 -0.68
C PHE A 268 16.55 9.92 -0.32
N ARG A 269 17.31 9.33 -1.24
CA ARG A 269 18.76 9.10 -1.06
C ARG A 269 19.52 10.41 -0.85
N ALA A 270 19.07 11.49 -1.50
CA ALA A 270 19.62 12.83 -1.39
C ALA A 270 18.48 13.86 -1.26
N PRO A 271 18.72 15.03 -0.64
CA PRO A 271 17.71 16.08 -0.51
C PRO A 271 17.08 16.47 -1.84
N ARG A 272 15.78 16.75 -1.84
CA ARG A 272 15.04 17.22 -3.01
C ARG A 272 14.57 18.65 -2.81
N THR A 273 14.98 19.51 -3.70
CA THR A 273 14.38 20.84 -3.84
C THR A 273 13.02 20.70 -4.56
N TRP A 274 12.07 21.52 -4.22
CA TRP A 274 10.79 21.54 -4.89
C TRP A 274 10.43 22.95 -5.34
N ASP A 275 9.96 23.01 -6.59
CA ASP A 275 9.20 24.14 -7.10
C ASP A 275 7.73 23.74 -7.14
N LYS A 276 6.87 24.55 -6.55
CA LYS A 276 5.42 24.27 -6.46
C LYS A 276 4.78 24.12 -7.83
N ASN A 277 5.17 24.96 -8.80
CA ASN A 277 4.62 24.92 -10.14
C ASN A 277 5.10 23.67 -10.90
N ALA A 278 6.37 23.31 -10.75
CA ALA A 278 6.91 22.09 -11.32
C ALA A 278 6.19 20.85 -10.77
N LEU A 279 5.96 20.77 -9.45
CA LEU A 279 5.20 19.65 -8.87
C LEU A 279 3.74 19.62 -9.32
N LEU A 280 3.10 20.79 -9.53
CA LEU A 280 1.73 20.85 -10.05
C LEU A 280 1.67 20.30 -11.47
N SER A 281 2.55 20.74 -12.35
CA SER A 281 2.67 20.24 -13.72
C SER A 281 2.94 18.72 -13.75
N GLN A 282 3.85 18.26 -12.88
CA GLN A 282 4.19 16.85 -12.73
C GLN A 282 2.97 16.02 -12.27
N ALA A 283 2.24 16.50 -11.26
CA ALA A 283 1.04 15.82 -10.76
C ALA A 283 -0.06 15.71 -11.83
N GLN A 284 -0.24 16.76 -12.64
CA GLN A 284 -1.17 16.74 -13.78
C GLN A 284 -0.73 15.71 -14.83
N ALA A 285 0.56 15.69 -15.16
CA ALA A 285 1.11 14.71 -16.11
C ALA A 285 0.95 13.26 -15.64
N ILE A 286 1.15 12.98 -14.34
CA ILE A 286 0.89 11.67 -13.73
C ILE A 286 -0.58 11.29 -13.91
N GLN A 287 -1.50 12.20 -13.57
CA GLN A 287 -2.93 11.95 -13.59
C GLN A 287 -3.49 11.72 -15.01
N VAL A 288 -2.85 12.31 -16.02
CA VAL A 288 -3.17 12.07 -17.43
C VAL A 288 -2.68 10.70 -17.90
N ARG A 289 -1.49 10.26 -17.43
CA ARG A 289 -0.85 9.02 -17.88
C ARG A 289 -1.40 7.77 -17.18
N TRP A 290 -1.75 7.89 -15.89
CA TRP A 290 -2.10 6.75 -15.05
C TRP A 290 -3.31 7.04 -14.15
N PRO A 291 -4.05 6.02 -13.70
CA PRO A 291 -5.22 6.17 -12.83
C PRO A 291 -4.82 6.48 -11.37
N LEU A 292 -4.08 7.58 -11.18
CA LEU A 292 -3.59 8.05 -9.87
C LEU A 292 -4.08 9.48 -9.61
N PRO A 293 -4.61 9.81 -8.42
CA PRO A 293 -5.14 11.13 -8.10
C PRO A 293 -4.02 12.12 -7.69
N ALA A 294 -2.95 12.23 -8.48
CA ALA A 294 -1.71 12.91 -8.10
C ALA A 294 -1.89 14.39 -7.77
N ALA A 295 -2.81 15.10 -8.43
CA ALA A 295 -3.10 16.49 -8.10
C ALA A 295 -3.67 16.67 -6.67
N LYS A 296 -4.35 15.65 -6.13
CA LYS A 296 -4.83 15.67 -4.73
C LYS A 296 -3.67 15.52 -3.74
N TRP A 297 -2.57 14.88 -4.13
CA TRP A 297 -1.42 14.62 -3.24
C TRP A 297 -0.74 15.90 -2.80
N LEU A 298 -0.66 16.91 -3.67
CA LEU A 298 0.00 18.19 -3.37
C LEU A 298 -0.66 18.97 -2.21
N LYS A 299 -1.93 18.69 -1.91
CA LYS A 299 -2.64 19.31 -0.78
C LYS A 299 -2.28 18.69 0.58
N VAL A 300 -1.68 17.51 0.56
CA VAL A 300 -1.45 16.68 1.74
C VAL A 300 -0.02 16.16 1.87
N LEU A 301 0.87 16.51 0.94
CA LEU A 301 2.30 16.18 0.97
C LEU A 301 3.10 17.42 1.40
N ALA A 302 4.04 17.24 2.32
CA ALA A 302 4.94 18.30 2.79
C ALA A 302 6.29 17.72 3.22
N PRO A 303 7.39 18.53 3.22
CA PRO A 303 8.63 18.17 3.88
C PRO A 303 8.41 17.88 5.38
N VAL A 304 9.22 17.00 5.94
CA VAL A 304 9.26 16.75 7.39
C VAL A 304 10.27 17.72 8.00
N HIS A 305 9.81 18.52 8.99
CA HIS A 305 10.62 19.54 9.68
C HIS A 305 11.08 19.08 11.08
#